data_d8b9eefa0eed3c0e54db25bf245bf1b1
#
_entry.id   d8b9eefa0eed3c0e54db25bf245bf1b1
#
_cell.length_a   1.000
_cell.length_b   1.000
_cell.length_c   1.000
_cell.angle_alpha   90.00
_cell.angle_beta   90.00
_cell.angle_gamma   90.00
#
_symmetry.space_group_name_H-M   'P 1'
#
loop_
_entity.id
_entity.type
_entity.pdbx_description
1 polymer ?
#
loop_
_entity_poly.entity_id
_entity_poly.type
_entity_poly.pdbx_seq_one_letter_code
_entity_poly.pdbx_strand_id
1 'polypeptide(L)'
;AYPFRPNSYMLYLCGWEEDEGVLLATNSSGEWVTTLFVPERDTTKEIWEGIRTGVDGAKSWPVDQTDSLQRLDSCIKELVSDRIGVFTIPGTSSSIDILLDEKTEVNDLRPYIDTIRRVKSASEIQYMQEAASIASSAHEKAMRNSRPGMGEWEIQAMVEGHFMSSQSQWSFPSIVGGGDNATVLHYKDNN
;
A
#
# COMPACT_ATOMS: atom_id res chain seq x y z
N ALA A 1 -10.88 -2.02 13.97
CA ALA A 1 -10.61 -1.92 12.52
C ALA A 1 -9.11 -1.96 12.32
N TYR A 2 -8.63 -2.63 11.28
CA TYR A 2 -7.23 -2.57 10.92
C TYR A 2 -6.91 -1.19 10.35
N PRO A 3 -5.70 -0.65 10.58
CA PRO A 3 -5.27 0.57 9.91
C PRO A 3 -5.28 0.37 8.40
N PHE A 4 -5.60 1.43 7.67
CA PHE A 4 -5.54 1.40 6.21
C PHE A 4 -4.11 1.06 5.75
N ARG A 5 -4.00 0.19 4.76
CA ARG A 5 -2.75 -0.11 4.08
C ARG A 5 -2.98 -0.02 2.58
N PRO A 6 -2.25 0.83 1.88
CA PRO A 6 -2.40 0.98 0.44
C PRO A 6 -2.01 -0.29 -0.30
N ASN A 7 -2.52 -0.41 -1.53
CA ASN A 7 -2.16 -1.50 -2.42
C ASN A 7 -0.66 -1.50 -2.71
N SER A 8 -0.03 -2.68 -2.66
CA SER A 8 1.42 -2.81 -2.86
C SER A 8 1.90 -2.37 -4.25
N TYR A 9 1.05 -2.45 -5.27
CA TYR A 9 1.38 -1.96 -6.62
C TYR A 9 1.38 -0.43 -6.64
N MET A 10 0.40 0.21 -5.98
CA MET A 10 0.32 1.66 -5.85
C MET A 10 1.53 2.23 -5.12
N LEU A 11 1.91 1.63 -3.98
CA LEU A 11 3.12 1.98 -3.26
C LEU A 11 4.38 1.87 -4.13
N TYR A 12 4.49 0.77 -4.89
CA TYR A 12 5.65 0.53 -5.73
C TYR A 12 5.75 1.52 -6.89
N LEU A 13 4.62 1.84 -7.54
CA LEU A 13 4.60 2.67 -8.74
C LEU A 13 4.76 4.16 -8.44
N CYS A 14 4.14 4.67 -7.39
CA CYS A 14 4.18 6.11 -7.09
C CYS A 14 4.31 6.47 -5.60
N GLY A 15 4.30 5.50 -4.69
CA GLY A 15 4.44 5.77 -3.26
C GLY A 15 3.22 6.45 -2.62
N TRP A 16 2.03 6.35 -3.22
CA TRP A 16 0.82 6.92 -2.64
C TRP A 16 0.33 6.10 -1.45
N GLU A 17 0.17 6.73 -0.30
CA GLU A 17 -0.17 6.07 0.97
C GLU A 17 -1.58 6.38 1.48
N GLU A 18 -2.26 7.38 0.93
CA GLU A 18 -3.64 7.68 1.31
C GLU A 18 -4.63 6.76 0.60
N ASP A 19 -5.85 6.65 1.16
CA ASP A 19 -6.96 5.96 0.51
C ASP A 19 -7.45 6.72 -0.74
N GLU A 20 -8.22 6.02 -1.58
CA GLU A 20 -8.89 6.60 -2.75
C GLU A 20 -7.95 7.26 -3.79
N GLY A 21 -6.74 6.75 -4.00
CA GLY A 21 -5.86 7.22 -5.08
C GLY A 21 -5.90 6.30 -6.31
N VAL A 22 -5.83 6.89 -7.52
CA VAL A 22 -5.72 6.15 -8.78
C VAL A 22 -4.58 6.70 -9.62
N LEU A 23 -3.64 5.86 -9.99
CA LEU A 23 -2.57 6.19 -10.92
C LEU A 23 -2.98 5.76 -12.34
N LEU A 24 -3.06 6.69 -13.26
CA LEU A 24 -3.31 6.47 -14.67
C LEU A 24 -2.04 6.79 -15.47
N ALA A 25 -1.62 5.86 -16.33
CA ALA A 25 -0.55 6.09 -17.29
C ALA A 25 -1.11 5.97 -18.71
N THR A 26 -0.83 6.96 -19.56
CA THR A 26 -1.30 7.01 -20.94
C THR A 26 -0.16 7.26 -21.91
N ASN A 27 -0.31 6.76 -23.15
CA ASN A 27 0.65 6.96 -24.24
C ASN A 27 -0.04 7.39 -25.55
N SER A 28 -1.05 8.24 -25.45
CA SER A 28 -1.83 8.69 -26.62
C SER A 28 -1.02 9.60 -27.56
N SER A 29 -0.01 10.30 -27.04
CA SER A 29 0.87 11.21 -27.81
C SER A 29 2.18 10.57 -28.28
N GLY A 30 2.41 9.29 -27.99
CA GLY A 30 3.70 8.61 -28.21
C GLY A 30 4.68 8.73 -27.05
N GLU A 31 4.37 9.55 -26.05
CA GLU A 31 5.10 9.65 -24.79
C GLU A 31 4.20 9.22 -23.64
N TRP A 32 4.77 8.55 -22.64
CA TRP A 32 4.06 8.16 -21.45
C TRP A 32 3.85 9.36 -20.53
N VAL A 33 2.61 9.55 -20.12
CA VAL A 33 2.21 10.58 -19.15
C VAL A 33 1.50 9.87 -17.99
N THR A 34 1.97 10.11 -16.78
CA THR A 34 1.38 9.61 -15.54
C THR A 34 0.54 10.69 -14.87
N THR A 35 -0.70 10.35 -14.52
CA THR A 35 -1.60 11.24 -13.77
C THR A 35 -2.06 10.55 -12.50
N LEU A 36 -1.84 11.19 -11.36
CA LEU A 36 -2.33 10.74 -10.08
C LEU A 36 -3.64 11.45 -9.75
N PHE A 37 -4.74 10.70 -9.77
CA PHE A 37 -6.05 11.16 -9.35
C PHE A 37 -6.24 10.95 -7.86
N VAL A 38 -6.56 12.01 -7.13
CA VAL A 38 -6.73 11.99 -5.67
C VAL A 38 -7.99 12.75 -5.25
N PRO A 39 -8.56 12.46 -4.07
CA PRO A 39 -9.65 13.25 -3.52
C PRO A 39 -9.24 14.72 -3.33
N GLU A 40 -10.19 15.62 -3.54
CA GLU A 40 -10.02 17.02 -3.13
C GLU A 40 -10.01 17.12 -1.60
N ARG A 41 -9.40 18.17 -1.09
CA ARG A 41 -9.42 18.47 0.34
C ARG A 41 -10.84 18.83 0.78
N ASP A 42 -11.25 18.28 1.91
CA ASP A 42 -12.50 18.61 2.58
C ASP A 42 -12.19 19.04 4.02
N THR A 43 -12.18 20.35 4.25
CA THR A 43 -11.84 20.94 5.55
C THR A 43 -12.77 20.48 6.68
N THR A 44 -13.99 20.04 6.38
CA THR A 44 -14.93 19.53 7.38
C THR A 44 -14.52 18.12 7.82
N LYS A 45 -14.12 17.27 6.89
CA LYS A 45 -13.61 15.92 7.19
C LYS A 45 -12.24 15.97 7.86
N GLU A 46 -11.38 16.90 7.43
CA GLU A 46 -10.02 17.05 7.96
C GLU A 46 -9.99 17.35 9.48
N ILE A 47 -11.05 17.91 10.03
CA ILE A 47 -11.18 18.11 11.49
C ILE A 47 -11.19 16.77 12.26
N TRP A 48 -11.69 15.70 11.63
CA TRP A 48 -11.87 14.39 12.24
C TRP A 48 -10.79 13.39 11.81
N GLU A 49 -10.36 13.47 10.57
CA GLU A 49 -9.51 12.45 9.92
C GLU A 49 -8.06 12.91 9.77
N GLY A 50 -7.78 14.19 10.00
CA GLY A 50 -6.48 14.81 9.72
C GLY A 50 -6.43 15.43 8.33
N ILE A 51 -5.38 16.21 8.09
CA ILE A 51 -5.18 16.95 6.83
C ILE A 51 -4.88 15.95 5.72
N ARG A 52 -5.63 16.01 4.62
CA ARG A 52 -5.37 15.25 3.40
C ARG A 52 -4.45 16.00 2.46
N THR A 53 -3.67 15.25 1.68
CA THR A 53 -2.74 15.82 0.69
C THR A 53 -3.47 16.64 -0.37
N GLY A 54 -4.58 16.11 -0.92
CA GLY A 54 -5.36 16.75 -1.97
C GLY A 54 -4.58 16.90 -3.29
N VAL A 55 -5.23 17.48 -4.31
CA VAL A 55 -4.66 17.61 -5.67
C VAL A 55 -3.38 18.45 -5.67
N ASP A 56 -3.38 19.57 -4.94
CA ASP A 56 -2.21 20.46 -4.92
C ASP A 56 -1.01 19.86 -4.16
N GLY A 57 -1.24 19.18 -3.05
CA GLY A 57 -0.19 18.52 -2.30
C GLY A 57 0.40 17.33 -3.08
N ALA A 58 -0.42 16.63 -3.84
CA ALA A 58 0.01 15.50 -4.68
C ALA A 58 0.99 15.88 -5.79
N LYS A 59 1.09 17.16 -6.16
CA LYS A 59 2.10 17.66 -7.12
C LYS A 59 3.55 17.41 -6.71
N SER A 60 3.80 17.11 -5.45
CA SER A 60 5.14 16.72 -4.97
C SER A 60 5.47 15.24 -5.20
N TRP A 61 4.51 14.42 -5.63
CA TRP A 61 4.73 13.01 -5.96
C TRP A 61 5.46 12.83 -7.29
N PRO A 62 6.13 11.69 -7.50
CA PRO A 62 6.89 11.43 -8.73
C PRO A 62 5.97 11.04 -9.90
N VAL A 63 5.08 11.96 -10.28
CA VAL A 63 4.11 11.82 -11.38
C VAL A 63 4.16 13.08 -12.25
N ASP A 64 3.74 12.96 -13.52
CA ASP A 64 3.75 14.09 -14.43
C ASP A 64 2.62 15.08 -14.15
N GLN A 65 1.47 14.57 -13.72
CA GLN A 65 0.25 15.36 -13.49
C GLN A 65 -0.53 14.86 -12.26
N THR A 66 -1.32 15.75 -11.68
CA THR A 66 -2.28 15.43 -10.63
C THR A 66 -3.65 16.00 -10.98
N ASP A 67 -4.71 15.27 -10.68
CA ASP A 67 -6.08 15.73 -10.93
C ASP A 67 -7.05 15.25 -9.83
N SER A 68 -8.23 15.83 -9.81
CA SER A 68 -9.30 15.40 -8.91
C SER A 68 -9.86 14.04 -9.29
N LEU A 69 -10.06 13.19 -8.29
CA LEU A 69 -10.70 11.88 -8.47
C LEU A 69 -12.10 12.00 -9.10
N GLN A 70 -12.78 13.14 -8.93
CA GLN A 70 -14.08 13.41 -9.55
C GLN A 70 -14.02 13.47 -11.08
N ARG A 71 -12.85 13.72 -11.66
CA ARG A 71 -12.63 13.78 -13.11
C ARG A 71 -12.22 12.44 -13.72
N LEU A 72 -11.91 11.45 -12.91
CA LEU A 72 -11.42 10.14 -13.36
C LEU A 72 -12.37 9.48 -14.35
N ASP A 73 -13.66 9.43 -14.02
CA ASP A 73 -14.70 8.77 -14.84
C ASP A 73 -14.79 9.36 -16.25
N SER A 74 -14.77 10.69 -16.36
CA SER A 74 -14.81 11.38 -17.65
C SER A 74 -13.53 11.12 -18.45
N CYS A 75 -12.38 11.16 -17.78
CA CYS A 75 -11.08 10.90 -18.39
C CYS A 75 -10.98 9.48 -18.94
N ILE A 76 -11.39 8.48 -18.16
CA ILE A 76 -11.39 7.06 -18.62
C ILE A 76 -12.34 6.90 -19.82
N LYS A 77 -13.55 7.47 -19.78
CA LYS A 77 -14.51 7.36 -20.87
C LYS A 77 -13.99 7.96 -22.18
N GLU A 78 -13.30 9.09 -22.11
CA GLU A 78 -12.65 9.73 -23.27
C GLU A 78 -11.57 8.82 -23.86
N LEU A 79 -10.70 8.28 -23.02
CA LEU A 79 -9.58 7.42 -23.43
C LEU A 79 -10.07 6.09 -24.05
N VAL A 80 -11.06 5.44 -23.42
CA VAL A 80 -11.58 4.14 -23.87
C VAL A 80 -12.34 4.25 -25.20
N SER A 81 -12.90 5.42 -25.54
CA SER A 81 -13.56 5.65 -26.82
C SER A 81 -12.68 5.42 -28.04
N ASP A 82 -11.37 5.58 -27.88
CA ASP A 82 -10.39 5.53 -28.98
C ASP A 82 -9.85 4.12 -29.29
N ARG A 83 -10.45 3.06 -28.72
CA ARG A 83 -10.08 1.64 -28.94
C ARG A 83 -8.63 1.32 -28.61
N ILE A 84 -8.12 1.85 -27.53
CA ILE A 84 -6.79 1.57 -27.01
C ILE A 84 -6.78 0.30 -26.16
N GLY A 85 -5.65 -0.38 -26.12
CA GLY A 85 -5.44 -1.48 -25.16
C GLY A 85 -5.38 -0.94 -23.73
N VAL A 86 -6.17 -1.50 -22.84
CA VAL A 86 -6.21 -1.12 -21.42
C VAL A 86 -5.53 -2.19 -20.59
N PHE A 87 -4.69 -1.75 -19.66
CA PHE A 87 -4.07 -2.60 -18.64
C PHE A 87 -4.53 -2.11 -17.27
N THR A 88 -5.07 -3.01 -16.46
CA THR A 88 -5.52 -2.71 -15.10
C THR A 88 -5.30 -3.90 -14.18
N ILE A 89 -5.55 -3.73 -12.90
CA ILE A 89 -5.58 -4.82 -11.92
C ILE A 89 -7.05 -5.10 -11.59
N PRO A 90 -7.69 -6.09 -12.24
CA PRO A 90 -9.12 -6.37 -12.07
C PRO A 90 -9.46 -6.66 -10.60
N GLY A 91 -10.60 -6.17 -10.15
CA GLY A 91 -11.13 -6.37 -8.79
C GLY A 91 -10.51 -5.45 -7.71
N THR A 92 -9.65 -4.49 -8.09
CA THR A 92 -9.11 -3.50 -7.14
C THR A 92 -10.02 -2.30 -6.97
N SER A 93 -10.81 -1.97 -7.97
CA SER A 93 -11.79 -0.87 -7.94
C SER A 93 -13.02 -1.24 -8.77
N SER A 94 -14.13 -1.50 -8.11
CA SER A 94 -15.40 -1.82 -8.78
C SER A 94 -15.88 -0.69 -9.68
N SER A 95 -15.62 0.57 -9.36
CA SER A 95 -15.99 1.72 -10.20
C SER A 95 -15.19 1.73 -11.51
N ILE A 96 -13.90 1.45 -11.47
CA ILE A 96 -13.07 1.36 -12.68
C ILE A 96 -13.49 0.13 -13.51
N ASP A 97 -13.70 -1.02 -12.88
CA ASP A 97 -14.11 -2.24 -13.57
C ASP A 97 -15.44 -2.05 -14.32
N ILE A 98 -16.39 -1.27 -13.75
CA ILE A 98 -17.66 -0.93 -14.40
C ILE A 98 -17.47 0.04 -15.59
N LEU A 99 -16.51 0.97 -15.49
CA LEU A 99 -16.23 1.93 -16.57
C LEU A 99 -15.58 1.29 -17.79
N LEU A 100 -14.87 0.19 -17.58
CA LEU A 100 -14.25 -0.60 -18.64
C LEU A 100 -15.31 -1.57 -19.20
N ASP A 101 -16.09 -1.07 -20.15
CA ASP A 101 -17.16 -1.79 -20.87
C ASP A 101 -16.67 -3.16 -21.42
N GLU A 102 -17.59 -4.12 -21.61
CA GLU A 102 -17.35 -5.43 -22.22
C GLU A 102 -16.69 -5.37 -23.62
N LYS A 103 -16.73 -4.23 -24.27
CA LYS A 103 -16.12 -3.99 -25.60
C LYS A 103 -14.66 -3.56 -25.53
N THR A 104 -14.14 -3.25 -24.35
CA THR A 104 -12.75 -2.84 -24.15
C THR A 104 -11.90 -4.07 -23.89
N GLU A 105 -10.84 -4.25 -24.67
CA GLU A 105 -9.85 -5.29 -24.38
C GLU A 105 -9.06 -4.92 -23.13
N VAL A 106 -9.38 -5.58 -22.03
CA VAL A 106 -8.75 -5.35 -20.73
C VAL A 106 -7.71 -6.43 -20.45
N ASN A 107 -6.49 -6.02 -20.23
CA ASN A 107 -5.36 -6.89 -19.89
C ASN A 107 -4.98 -6.76 -18.41
N ASP A 108 -4.52 -7.85 -17.80
CA ASP A 108 -4.03 -7.85 -16.44
C ASP A 108 -2.64 -7.22 -16.35
N LEU A 109 -2.51 -6.14 -15.58
CA LEU A 109 -1.25 -5.42 -15.38
C LEU A 109 -0.27 -6.14 -14.44
N ARG A 110 -0.76 -7.03 -13.56
CA ARG A 110 0.03 -7.67 -12.51
C ARG A 110 1.29 -8.37 -13.02
N PRO A 111 1.24 -9.20 -14.08
CA PRO A 111 2.43 -9.92 -14.56
C PRO A 111 3.58 -9.00 -14.96
N TYR A 112 3.26 -7.82 -15.49
CA TYR A 112 4.26 -6.83 -15.91
C TYR A 112 4.92 -6.17 -14.71
N ILE A 113 4.13 -5.69 -13.75
CA ILE A 113 4.66 -5.07 -12.53
C ILE A 113 5.44 -6.10 -11.69
N ASP A 114 4.95 -7.32 -11.56
CA ASP A 114 5.62 -8.37 -10.81
C ASP A 114 6.98 -8.74 -11.42
N THR A 115 7.09 -8.67 -12.75
CA THR A 115 8.37 -8.87 -13.44
C THR A 115 9.38 -7.79 -13.07
N ILE A 116 8.97 -6.53 -13.00
CA ILE A 116 9.84 -5.41 -12.60
C ILE A 116 10.22 -5.55 -11.12
N ARG A 117 9.27 -5.84 -10.25
CA ARG A 117 9.46 -6.00 -8.80
C ARG A 117 10.35 -7.18 -8.41
N ARG A 118 10.50 -8.18 -9.29
CA ARG A 118 11.31 -9.37 -9.01
C ARG A 118 12.80 -9.06 -8.84
N VAL A 119 13.32 -8.14 -9.62
CA VAL A 119 14.71 -7.68 -9.51
C VAL A 119 14.74 -6.35 -8.77
N LYS A 120 15.31 -6.35 -7.57
CA LYS A 120 15.34 -5.19 -6.68
C LYS A 120 16.44 -4.22 -7.05
N SER A 121 16.14 -2.94 -7.01
CA SER A 121 17.12 -1.86 -7.11
C SER A 121 17.98 -1.78 -5.82
N ALA A 122 19.05 -1.01 -5.87
CA ALA A 122 19.91 -0.82 -4.71
C ALA A 122 19.18 -0.14 -3.53
N SER A 123 18.30 0.82 -3.82
CA SER A 123 17.49 1.48 -2.79
C SER A 123 16.46 0.55 -2.18
N GLU A 124 15.80 -0.29 -2.97
CA GLU A 124 14.87 -1.31 -2.45
C GLU A 124 15.59 -2.31 -1.53
N ILE A 125 16.81 -2.75 -1.91
CA ILE A 125 17.63 -3.62 -1.06
C ILE A 125 17.96 -2.93 0.26
N GLN A 126 18.28 -1.64 0.24
CA GLN A 126 18.55 -0.87 1.45
C GLN A 126 17.33 -0.84 2.39
N TYR A 127 16.13 -0.52 1.89
CA TYR A 127 14.91 -0.56 2.70
C TYR A 127 14.61 -1.95 3.26
N MET A 128 14.84 -3.00 2.49
CA MET A 128 14.69 -4.38 2.97
C MET A 128 15.68 -4.71 4.09
N GLN A 129 16.93 -4.22 4.00
CA GLN A 129 17.95 -4.40 5.04
C GLN A 129 17.58 -3.62 6.31
N GLU A 130 17.09 -2.40 6.20
CA GLU A 130 16.61 -1.61 7.34
C GLU A 130 15.44 -2.31 8.04
N ALA A 131 14.43 -2.77 7.29
CA ALA A 131 13.31 -3.52 7.85
C ALA A 131 13.77 -4.81 8.55
N ALA A 132 14.69 -5.56 7.95
CA ALA A 132 15.26 -6.76 8.54
C ALA A 132 16.06 -6.46 9.83
N SER A 133 16.80 -5.34 9.88
CA SER A 133 17.54 -4.90 11.05
C SER A 133 16.60 -4.55 12.21
N ILE A 134 15.51 -3.81 11.92
CA ILE A 134 14.48 -3.49 12.92
C ILE A 134 13.83 -4.77 13.46
N ALA A 135 13.46 -5.70 12.59
CA ALA A 135 12.87 -6.97 13.01
C ALA A 135 13.84 -7.81 13.86
N SER A 136 15.10 -7.92 13.46
CA SER A 136 16.12 -8.64 14.21
C SER A 136 16.33 -8.05 15.61
N SER A 137 16.41 -6.72 15.71
CA SER A 137 16.56 -6.01 16.99
C SER A 137 15.33 -6.23 17.90
N ALA A 138 14.12 -6.27 17.34
CA ALA A 138 12.90 -6.57 18.10
C ALA A 138 12.94 -8.00 18.68
N HIS A 139 13.37 -8.97 17.88
CA HIS A 139 13.51 -10.36 18.33
C HIS A 139 14.62 -10.52 19.39
N GLU A 140 15.77 -9.87 19.21
CA GLU A 140 16.81 -9.85 20.25
C GLU A 140 16.28 -9.28 21.57
N LYS A 141 15.52 -8.19 21.51
CA LYS A 141 14.91 -7.58 22.70
C LYS A 141 13.94 -8.56 23.38
N ALA A 142 13.10 -9.23 22.61
CA ALA A 142 12.19 -10.25 23.12
C ALA A 142 12.97 -11.39 23.78
N MET A 143 13.99 -11.97 23.12
CA MET A 143 14.81 -13.05 23.65
C MET A 143 15.54 -12.67 24.96
N ARG A 144 16.07 -11.46 25.05
CA ARG A 144 16.81 -10.99 26.25
C ARG A 144 15.89 -10.72 27.46
N ASN A 145 14.62 -10.38 27.20
CA ASN A 145 13.71 -9.94 28.26
C ASN A 145 12.63 -10.97 28.61
N SER A 146 12.50 -12.03 27.83
CA SER A 146 11.54 -13.11 28.13
C SER A 146 11.91 -13.87 29.38
N ARG A 147 10.92 -14.14 30.25
CA ARG A 147 11.08 -14.85 31.50
C ARG A 147 9.90 -15.78 31.72
N PRO A 148 10.09 -16.88 32.46
CA PRO A 148 8.96 -17.73 32.87
C PRO A 148 7.90 -16.91 33.61
N GLY A 149 6.63 -17.13 33.27
CA GLY A 149 5.50 -16.44 33.85
C GLY A 149 5.06 -15.15 33.17
N MET A 150 5.78 -14.71 32.12
CA MET A 150 5.29 -13.61 31.27
C MET A 150 4.14 -14.08 30.38
N GLY A 151 3.15 -13.19 30.21
CA GLY A 151 2.09 -13.39 29.24
C GLY A 151 2.57 -13.14 27.80
N GLU A 152 1.95 -13.79 26.85
CA GLU A 152 2.28 -13.67 25.42
C GLU A 152 2.13 -12.22 24.92
N TRP A 153 1.12 -11.49 25.44
CA TRP A 153 0.91 -10.07 25.15
C TRP A 153 2.07 -9.17 25.58
N GLU A 154 2.82 -9.53 26.62
CA GLU A 154 3.98 -8.75 27.07
C GLU A 154 5.11 -8.85 26.05
N ILE A 155 5.31 -10.04 25.47
CA ILE A 155 6.27 -10.26 24.38
C ILE A 155 5.81 -9.53 23.11
N GLN A 156 4.52 -9.64 22.77
CA GLN A 156 3.94 -8.88 21.64
C GLN A 156 4.18 -7.37 21.82
N ALA A 157 3.90 -6.83 22.99
CA ALA A 157 4.10 -5.41 23.29
C ALA A 157 5.57 -4.98 23.15
N MET A 158 6.52 -5.84 23.52
CA MET A 158 7.95 -5.56 23.33
C MET A 158 8.34 -5.50 21.85
N VAL A 159 7.86 -6.43 21.04
CA VAL A 159 8.17 -6.50 19.60
C VAL A 159 7.51 -5.34 18.87
N GLU A 160 6.20 -5.16 19.02
CA GLU A 160 5.45 -4.11 18.33
C GLU A 160 5.85 -2.70 18.80
N GLY A 161 6.11 -2.53 20.09
CA GLY A 161 6.65 -1.28 20.63
C GLY A 161 8.03 -0.93 20.06
N HIS A 162 8.87 -1.93 19.75
CA HIS A 162 10.13 -1.70 19.06
C HIS A 162 9.90 -1.26 17.60
N PHE A 163 8.99 -1.89 16.87
CA PHE A 163 8.61 -1.45 15.53
C PHE A 163 8.13 -0.01 15.54
N MET A 164 7.20 0.31 16.43
CA MET A 164 6.63 1.66 16.55
C MET A 164 7.69 2.70 16.91
N SER A 165 8.60 2.39 17.84
CA SER A 165 9.71 3.29 18.20
C SER A 165 10.73 3.48 17.08
N SER A 166 10.75 2.59 16.09
CA SER A 166 11.55 2.67 14.86
C SER A 166 10.77 3.24 13.66
N GLN A 167 9.66 3.92 13.89
CA GLN A 167 8.77 4.48 12.86
C GLN A 167 8.30 3.44 11.83
N SER A 168 8.12 2.20 12.28
CA SER A 168 7.66 1.08 11.47
C SER A 168 6.48 0.36 12.12
N GLN A 169 5.85 -0.52 11.38
CA GLN A 169 4.71 -1.31 11.87
C GLN A 169 4.89 -2.77 11.48
N TRP A 170 4.13 -3.64 12.10
CA TRP A 170 4.09 -5.05 11.71
C TRP A 170 3.49 -5.22 10.30
N SER A 171 3.98 -6.19 9.54
CA SER A 171 3.44 -6.55 8.22
C SER A 171 2.24 -7.50 8.30
N PHE A 172 2.08 -8.19 9.42
CA PHE A 172 0.94 -9.04 9.78
C PHE A 172 0.80 -9.08 11.31
N PRO A 173 -0.41 -9.34 11.85
CA PRO A 173 -0.61 -9.41 13.31
C PRO A 173 0.40 -10.35 13.97
N SER A 174 1.02 -9.90 15.05
CA SER A 174 2.04 -10.66 15.75
C SER A 174 1.50 -11.99 16.26
N ILE A 175 2.27 -13.05 16.09
CA ILE A 175 1.96 -14.39 16.57
C ILE A 175 2.96 -14.71 17.67
N VAL A 176 2.47 -14.78 18.90
CA VAL A 176 3.28 -15.09 20.09
C VAL A 176 2.62 -16.24 20.83
N GLY A 177 3.20 -17.41 20.75
CA GLY A 177 2.69 -18.62 21.43
C GLY A 177 3.67 -19.15 22.45
N GLY A 178 3.22 -19.35 23.69
CA GLY A 178 3.96 -20.01 24.78
C GLY A 178 3.38 -21.39 25.11
N GLY A 179 4.20 -22.33 25.57
CA GLY A 179 3.72 -23.68 25.93
C GLY A 179 2.99 -24.35 24.79
N ASP A 180 1.79 -24.84 25.06
CA ASP A 180 0.93 -25.55 24.07
C ASP A 180 0.49 -24.65 22.91
N ASN A 181 0.34 -23.33 23.14
CA ASN A 181 -0.05 -22.36 22.11
C ASN A 181 0.99 -22.26 20.99
N ALA A 182 2.27 -22.55 21.27
CA ALA A 182 3.33 -22.56 20.29
C ALA A 182 3.17 -23.63 19.20
N THR A 183 2.26 -24.56 19.36
CA THR A 183 1.94 -25.58 18.34
C THR A 183 0.87 -25.12 17.34
N VAL A 184 0.25 -23.95 17.55
CA VAL A 184 -0.80 -23.38 16.70
C VAL A 184 -0.16 -22.41 15.70
N LEU A 185 -0.20 -22.72 14.41
CA LEU A 185 0.52 -21.96 13.36
C LEU A 185 0.09 -20.50 13.23
N HIS A 186 -1.20 -20.21 13.31
CA HIS A 186 -1.73 -18.85 13.19
C HIS A 186 -2.43 -18.41 14.47
N TYR A 187 -1.77 -18.68 15.59
CA TYR A 187 -2.26 -18.26 16.91
C TYR A 187 -2.23 -16.73 17.04
N LYS A 188 -3.36 -16.13 17.40
CA LYS A 188 -3.53 -14.67 17.43
C LYS A 188 -3.99 -14.11 18.77
N ASP A 189 -4.39 -15.00 19.70
CA ASP A 189 -4.96 -14.55 20.96
C ASP A 189 -3.90 -13.92 21.87
N ASN A 190 -2.67 -14.44 21.81
CA ASN A 190 -1.49 -13.92 22.53
C ASN A 190 -1.81 -13.66 24.02
N ASN A 191 -2.23 -14.71 24.77
CA ASN A 191 -2.72 -14.64 26.17
C ASN A 191 -1.61 -14.55 27.22
#